data_196a7bbaf0c9b40fb64077ecde027a51
#
_entry.id   196a7bbaf0c9b40fb64077ecde027a51
#
_cell.length_a   1.000
_cell.length_b   1.000
_cell.length_c   1.000
_cell.angle_alpha   90.00
_cell.angle_beta   90.00
_cell.angle_gamma   90.00
#
_symmetry.space_group_name_H-M   'P 1'
#
loop_
_entity.id
_entity.type
_entity.pdbx_description
1 polymer ?
#
loop_
_entity_poly.entity_id
_entity_poly.type
_entity_poly.pdbx_seq_one_letter_code
_entity_poly.pdbx_strand_id
1 'polypeptide(L)'
;MPGIYQGNYEVKVSDSFSLTKIPVTITDSSGESITKTTAANFSILSSTSPDIAITKGRLAHLEYGLGDDRLGGAKIGYLDSNIILKIIGKVGTHYKVALTKTRTAYIPDDLVEWLPKGTFSPSSLTDKWMAYGDESYDYVKLGMFERLPYQSFQLVNPSKIVVDVYGATNNTNWITQMETLKEIKNIYYEQKEDELFRITIELKHAQHWGHQIYYTGNSLMIKVKHQPDNLSLKNLTIAVDAGHGGTNMGAVGPTGVSEKELTLAVSLRLQKTLEAEGARVIMTREKEQFFDNKERILFYRDSVPDLLISFHLNSSEDPIRVGGPSTYYRYVGFRNLSESIYKRMLELGLKEYGNTGSFNFMLNSPIEYPNALVEGLFLSNPEEEMKILDPLFQQKTVDKIVAGIKDFLNSCK
;
A
#
# COMPACT_ATOMS: atom_id res chain seq x y z
N MET A 1 -26.28 21.58 -16.47
CA MET A 1 -25.21 20.89 -15.75
C MET A 1 -23.90 21.19 -16.47
N PRO A 2 -22.82 21.54 -15.81
CA PRO A 2 -21.54 21.58 -16.47
C PRO A 2 -21.23 20.18 -17.01
N GLY A 3 -20.99 20.11 -18.32
CA GLY A 3 -20.64 18.84 -18.97
C GLY A 3 -19.19 18.45 -18.68
N ILE A 4 -18.93 17.15 -18.56
CA ILE A 4 -17.57 16.61 -18.59
C ILE A 4 -17.23 16.37 -20.05
N TYR A 5 -16.15 17.00 -20.52
CA TYR A 5 -15.64 16.84 -21.87
C TYR A 5 -14.35 16.04 -21.82
N GLN A 6 -14.26 15.01 -22.65
CA GLN A 6 -13.06 14.19 -22.81
C GLN A 6 -12.55 14.34 -24.24
N GLY A 7 -11.28 14.61 -24.38
CA GLY A 7 -10.59 14.69 -25.68
C GLY A 7 -9.26 13.95 -25.63
N ASN A 8 -8.81 13.49 -26.78
CA ASN A 8 -7.48 12.91 -26.96
C ASN A 8 -6.61 13.94 -27.68
N TYR A 9 -5.41 14.17 -27.17
CA TYR A 9 -4.40 14.96 -27.86
C TYR A 9 -3.36 14.00 -28.47
N GLU A 10 -3.24 14.04 -29.79
CA GLU A 10 -2.21 13.28 -30.49
C GLU A 10 -0.93 14.11 -30.57
N VAL A 11 0.16 13.60 -30.00
CA VAL A 11 1.47 14.24 -30.05
C VAL A 11 2.01 14.19 -31.46
N LYS A 12 2.27 15.36 -32.04
CA LYS A 12 2.85 15.49 -33.38
C LYS A 12 4.37 15.56 -33.33
N VAL A 13 5.03 15.14 -34.36
CA VAL A 13 6.51 15.25 -34.52
C VAL A 13 6.99 16.70 -34.37
N SER A 14 6.12 17.66 -34.74
CA SER A 14 6.39 19.10 -34.59
C SER A 14 6.26 19.63 -33.18
N ASP A 15 5.67 18.86 -32.25
CA ASP A 15 5.50 19.31 -30.87
C ASP A 15 6.85 19.30 -30.17
N SER A 16 7.18 20.38 -29.52
CA SER A 16 8.42 20.47 -28.77
C SER A 16 8.33 19.73 -27.45
N PHE A 17 9.46 19.19 -26.97
CA PHE A 17 9.58 18.56 -25.65
C PHE A 17 9.34 19.52 -24.48
N SER A 18 9.11 20.80 -24.76
CA SER A 18 8.83 21.83 -23.76
C SER A 18 7.36 22.24 -23.70
N LEU A 19 6.43 21.49 -24.28
CA LEU A 19 5.01 21.79 -24.20
C LEU A 19 4.56 21.76 -22.72
N THR A 20 4.22 22.93 -22.18
CA THR A 20 3.88 23.07 -20.77
C THR A 20 2.38 23.07 -20.49
N LYS A 21 1.58 23.48 -21.48
CA LYS A 21 0.12 23.54 -21.36
C LYS A 21 -0.53 23.25 -22.71
N ILE A 22 -1.65 22.54 -22.70
CA ILE A 22 -2.47 22.28 -23.88
C ILE A 22 -3.64 23.25 -23.91
N PRO A 23 -3.84 24.03 -24.99
CA PRO A 23 -5.06 24.78 -25.19
C PRO A 23 -6.20 23.83 -25.59
N VAL A 24 -7.33 23.94 -24.91
CA VAL A 24 -8.55 23.21 -25.23
C VAL A 24 -9.62 24.21 -25.65
N THR A 25 -10.11 24.09 -26.86
CA THR A 25 -11.20 24.91 -27.36
C THR A 25 -12.48 24.08 -27.41
N ILE A 26 -13.53 24.57 -26.78
CA ILE A 26 -14.85 23.98 -26.82
C ILE A 26 -15.74 24.93 -27.62
N THR A 27 -16.34 24.41 -28.70
CA THR A 27 -17.29 25.14 -29.53
C THR A 27 -18.69 24.56 -29.29
N ASP A 28 -19.64 25.38 -29.00
CA ASP A 28 -21.03 24.96 -28.81
C ASP A 28 -21.79 24.83 -30.13
N SER A 29 -23.06 24.43 -30.06
CA SER A 29 -23.90 24.27 -31.25
C SER A 29 -24.30 25.58 -31.96
N SER A 30 -24.07 26.73 -31.31
CA SER A 30 -24.24 28.07 -31.91
C SER A 30 -22.97 28.58 -32.62
N GLY A 31 -21.85 27.88 -32.45
CA GLY A 31 -20.57 28.27 -33.00
C GLY A 31 -19.74 29.17 -32.07
N GLU A 32 -20.21 29.45 -30.84
CA GLU A 32 -19.40 30.14 -29.83
C GLU A 32 -18.33 29.23 -29.28
N SER A 33 -17.10 29.77 -29.17
CA SER A 33 -15.94 29.00 -28.75
C SER A 33 -15.29 29.63 -27.51
N ILE A 34 -14.96 28.76 -26.55
CA ILE A 34 -14.17 29.12 -25.36
C ILE A 34 -12.89 28.31 -25.39
N THR A 35 -11.74 28.99 -25.34
CA THR A 35 -10.43 28.33 -25.20
C THR A 35 -9.93 28.47 -23.78
N LYS A 36 -9.58 27.36 -23.16
CA LYS A 36 -8.90 27.28 -21.85
C LYS A 36 -7.62 26.47 -22.01
N THR A 37 -6.58 26.88 -21.30
CA THR A 37 -5.35 26.07 -21.20
C THR A 37 -5.43 25.12 -20.03
N THR A 38 -4.80 23.94 -20.15
CA THR A 38 -4.72 22.97 -19.04
C THR A 38 -4.05 23.60 -17.82
N ALA A 39 -4.55 23.27 -16.61
CA ALA A 39 -3.94 23.76 -15.37
C ALA A 39 -2.56 23.13 -15.14
N ALA A 40 -2.40 21.83 -15.46
CA ALA A 40 -1.14 21.12 -15.29
C ALA A 40 -0.12 21.44 -16.39
N ASN A 41 1.13 21.60 -16.00
CA ASN A 41 2.28 21.63 -16.88
C ASN A 41 2.76 20.20 -17.12
N PHE A 42 3.19 19.87 -18.32
CA PHE A 42 3.81 18.59 -18.64
C PHE A 42 4.90 18.77 -19.70
N SER A 43 5.82 17.83 -19.72
CA SER A 43 6.84 17.71 -20.75
C SER A 43 6.65 16.41 -21.50
N ILE A 44 6.86 16.45 -22.81
CA ILE A 44 6.81 15.28 -23.66
C ILE A 44 8.25 14.80 -23.86
N LEU A 45 8.51 13.54 -23.60
CA LEU A 45 9.79 12.89 -23.83
C LEU A 45 9.63 11.83 -24.92
N SER A 46 10.73 11.55 -25.62
CA SER A 46 10.72 10.50 -26.66
C SER A 46 10.60 9.12 -26.05
N SER A 47 9.64 8.33 -26.50
CA SER A 47 9.51 6.93 -26.09
C SER A 47 10.55 6.00 -26.72
N THR A 48 11.18 6.42 -27.84
CA THR A 48 12.23 5.66 -28.53
C THR A 48 13.61 5.85 -27.92
N SER A 49 13.80 6.94 -27.16
CA SER A 49 15.01 7.21 -26.39
C SER A 49 14.60 7.82 -25.05
N PRO A 50 14.05 7.01 -24.13
CA PRO A 50 13.60 7.50 -22.83
C PRO A 50 14.81 8.02 -22.02
N ASP A 51 14.60 9.06 -21.24
CA ASP A 51 15.54 9.43 -20.22
C ASP A 51 15.47 8.41 -19.06
N ILE A 52 16.64 8.12 -18.48
CA ILE A 52 16.75 7.10 -17.43
C ILE A 52 16.92 7.76 -16.08
N ALA A 53 16.13 7.32 -15.13
CA ALA A 53 16.21 7.72 -13.73
C ALA A 53 16.24 6.48 -12.83
N ILE A 54 16.59 6.68 -11.57
CA ILE A 54 16.53 5.64 -10.55
C ILE A 54 15.61 6.07 -9.40
N THR A 55 14.99 5.10 -8.75
CA THR A 55 14.19 5.35 -7.55
C THR A 55 15.07 5.80 -6.39
N LYS A 56 14.54 6.73 -5.58
CA LYS A 56 15.23 7.34 -4.45
C LYS A 56 14.46 7.15 -3.16
N GLY A 57 15.17 6.79 -2.10
CA GLY A 57 14.59 6.64 -0.77
C GLY A 57 13.83 5.33 -0.56
N ARG A 58 13.38 5.11 0.68
CA ARG A 58 12.81 3.83 1.15
C ARG A 58 11.32 3.67 0.88
N LEU A 59 10.66 4.74 0.43
CA LEU A 59 9.22 4.76 0.13
C LEU A 59 8.94 5.18 -1.32
N ALA A 60 9.92 4.97 -2.22
CA ALA A 60 9.67 5.11 -3.65
C ALA A 60 8.51 4.18 -4.05
N HIS A 61 7.60 4.66 -4.88
CA HIS A 61 6.43 3.90 -5.29
C HIS A 61 5.95 4.30 -6.67
N LEU A 62 5.35 3.35 -7.36
CA LEU A 62 4.62 3.61 -8.60
C LEU A 62 3.14 3.79 -8.31
N GLU A 63 2.47 4.56 -9.16
CA GLU A 63 1.04 4.81 -9.15
C GLU A 63 0.41 4.44 -10.48
N TYR A 64 -0.85 3.94 -10.45
CA TYR A 64 -1.60 3.60 -11.67
C TYR A 64 -2.00 4.85 -12.47
N GLY A 65 -2.25 5.93 -11.79
CA GLY A 65 -2.70 7.19 -12.36
C GLY A 65 -2.52 8.35 -11.40
N LEU A 66 -2.81 9.54 -11.87
CA LEU A 66 -2.77 10.77 -11.09
C LEU A 66 -4.08 10.87 -10.31
N GLY A 67 -4.02 10.66 -9.00
CA GLY A 67 -5.14 10.94 -8.10
C GLY A 67 -5.22 12.43 -7.79
N ASP A 68 -6.43 12.96 -7.74
CA ASP A 68 -6.71 14.34 -7.40
C ASP A 68 -7.41 14.50 -6.03
N ASP A 69 -7.62 13.40 -5.33
CA ASP A 69 -8.14 13.40 -3.98
C ASP A 69 -7.02 13.51 -2.90
N ARG A 70 -7.42 13.65 -1.65
CA ARG A 70 -6.50 13.77 -0.51
C ARG A 70 -5.58 12.55 -0.29
N LEU A 71 -5.88 11.41 -0.89
CA LEU A 71 -5.10 10.18 -0.75
C LEU A 71 -4.01 10.04 -1.81
N GLY A 72 -4.03 10.93 -2.82
CA GLY A 72 -3.12 10.88 -3.97
C GLY A 72 -3.40 9.74 -4.93
N GLY A 73 -2.50 9.50 -5.87
CA GLY A 73 -2.62 8.43 -6.84
C GLY A 73 -2.68 7.03 -6.21
N ALA A 74 -3.44 6.15 -6.85
CA ALA A 74 -3.54 4.76 -6.39
C ALA A 74 -2.19 4.05 -6.57
N LYS A 75 -1.52 3.74 -5.46
CA LYS A 75 -0.19 3.12 -5.48
C LYS A 75 -0.24 1.71 -6.06
N ILE A 76 0.69 1.40 -6.93
CA ILE A 76 0.94 0.03 -7.40
C ILE A 76 1.63 -0.77 -6.28
N GLY A 77 2.67 -0.19 -5.68
CA GLY A 77 3.43 -0.78 -4.58
C GLY A 77 4.70 0.02 -4.33
N TYR A 78 5.32 -0.22 -3.18
CA TYR A 78 6.64 0.35 -2.89
C TYR A 78 7.72 -0.39 -3.67
N LEU A 79 8.71 0.38 -4.10
CA LEU A 79 9.92 -0.11 -4.75
C LEU A 79 11.12 0.07 -3.82
N ASP A 80 12.13 -0.76 -4.01
CA ASP A 80 13.45 -0.56 -3.43
C ASP A 80 14.11 0.69 -4.04
N SER A 81 15.16 1.18 -3.44
CA SER A 81 15.98 2.25 -4.01
C SER A 81 16.86 1.75 -5.16
N ASN A 82 17.28 2.67 -6.04
CA ASN A 82 18.11 2.39 -7.20
C ASN A 82 17.46 1.44 -8.24
N ILE A 83 16.14 1.41 -8.30
CA ILE A 83 15.40 0.75 -9.39
C ILE A 83 15.46 1.64 -10.62
N ILE A 84 15.86 1.09 -11.76
CA ILE A 84 16.02 1.84 -12.99
C ILE A 84 14.66 2.03 -13.66
N LEU A 85 14.34 3.26 -14.04
CA LEU A 85 13.06 3.65 -14.62
C LEU A 85 13.27 4.32 -15.99
N LYS A 86 12.44 3.95 -16.96
CA LYS A 86 12.34 4.59 -18.29
C LYS A 86 11.32 5.74 -18.20
N ILE A 87 11.80 6.98 -18.18
CA ILE A 87 10.93 8.15 -18.11
C ILE A 87 10.54 8.61 -19.51
N ILE A 88 9.22 8.68 -19.76
CA ILE A 88 8.66 9.02 -21.08
C ILE A 88 7.79 10.29 -21.07
N GLY A 89 7.64 10.95 -19.93
CA GLY A 89 6.89 12.20 -19.81
C GLY A 89 6.86 12.72 -18.39
N LYS A 90 6.27 13.92 -18.25
CA LYS A 90 6.01 14.55 -16.95
C LYS A 90 4.63 15.20 -16.98
N VAL A 91 3.87 15.01 -15.89
CA VAL A 91 2.59 15.67 -15.67
C VAL A 91 2.56 16.23 -14.24
N GLY A 92 2.53 17.56 -14.12
CA GLY A 92 2.62 18.21 -12.80
C GLY A 92 3.88 17.78 -12.04
N THR A 93 3.69 17.24 -10.86
CA THR A 93 4.76 16.74 -9.96
C THR A 93 5.08 15.25 -10.17
N HIS A 94 4.61 14.62 -11.25
CA HIS A 94 4.83 13.20 -11.52
C HIS A 94 5.52 12.96 -12.85
N TYR A 95 6.44 12.00 -12.87
CA TYR A 95 6.98 11.45 -14.10
C TYR A 95 6.14 10.27 -14.57
N LYS A 96 5.93 10.18 -15.89
CA LYS A 96 5.34 9.01 -16.54
C LYS A 96 6.45 8.02 -16.88
N VAL A 97 6.29 6.80 -16.40
CA VAL A 97 7.25 5.70 -16.49
C VAL A 97 6.74 4.67 -17.51
N ALA A 98 7.56 4.27 -18.46
CA ALA A 98 7.30 3.11 -19.30
C ALA A 98 7.74 1.84 -18.55
N LEU A 99 6.80 0.95 -18.28
CA LEU A 99 7.06 -0.36 -17.66
C LEU A 99 7.34 -1.43 -18.72
N THR A 100 6.51 -1.45 -19.77
CA THR A 100 6.68 -2.26 -20.98
C THR A 100 6.32 -1.40 -22.20
N LYS A 101 6.34 -1.97 -23.40
CA LYS A 101 5.88 -1.27 -24.62
C LYS A 101 4.42 -0.77 -24.51
N THR A 102 3.60 -1.44 -23.71
CA THR A 102 2.16 -1.18 -23.62
C THR A 102 1.71 -0.72 -22.24
N ARG A 103 2.56 -0.80 -21.21
CA ARG A 103 2.22 -0.49 -19.82
C ARG A 103 2.98 0.71 -19.32
N THR A 104 2.29 1.60 -18.65
CA THR A 104 2.88 2.79 -18.03
C THR A 104 2.40 2.93 -16.57
N ALA A 105 3.19 3.68 -15.80
CA ALA A 105 2.85 4.07 -14.43
C ALA A 105 3.29 5.52 -14.22
N TYR A 106 3.04 6.03 -13.02
CA TYR A 106 3.51 7.35 -12.60
C TYR A 106 4.35 7.21 -11.33
N ILE A 107 5.27 8.15 -11.12
CA ILE A 107 6.08 8.26 -9.91
C ILE A 107 6.22 9.74 -9.54
N PRO A 108 6.06 10.13 -8.26
CA PRO A 108 6.37 11.48 -7.80
C PRO A 108 7.80 11.88 -8.13
N ASP A 109 8.00 13.11 -8.58
CA ASP A 109 9.29 13.59 -9.09
C ASP A 109 10.37 13.72 -8.00
N ASP A 110 9.97 13.88 -6.74
CA ASP A 110 10.87 13.89 -5.58
C ASP A 110 11.43 12.49 -5.21
N LEU A 111 10.85 11.42 -5.79
CA LEU A 111 11.24 10.02 -5.54
C LEU A 111 12.19 9.45 -6.61
N VAL A 112 12.72 10.29 -7.49
CA VAL A 112 13.65 9.85 -8.53
C VAL A 112 14.93 10.68 -8.55
N GLU A 113 15.99 10.08 -9.08
CA GLU A 113 17.28 10.72 -9.38
C GLU A 113 17.65 10.39 -10.83
N TRP A 114 18.12 11.39 -11.56
CA TRP A 114 18.45 11.24 -12.98
C TRP A 114 19.81 10.59 -13.17
N LEU A 115 19.89 9.67 -14.12
CA LEU A 115 21.14 9.17 -14.64
C LEU A 115 21.67 10.04 -15.80
N PRO A 116 22.97 9.96 -16.13
CA PRO A 116 23.54 10.73 -17.22
C PRO A 116 22.79 10.52 -18.55
N LYS A 117 22.66 11.58 -19.35
CA LYS A 117 22.09 11.49 -20.69
C LYS A 117 22.82 10.45 -21.52
N GLY A 118 22.07 9.64 -22.26
CA GLY A 118 22.61 8.57 -23.08
C GLY A 118 22.81 7.26 -22.33
N THR A 119 22.39 7.17 -21.06
CA THR A 119 22.31 5.88 -20.35
C THR A 119 21.38 4.94 -21.13
N PHE A 120 21.85 3.71 -21.36
CA PHE A 120 21.08 2.72 -22.10
C PHE A 120 19.77 2.36 -21.37
N SER A 121 18.73 2.11 -22.18
CA SER A 121 17.46 1.62 -21.65
C SER A 121 17.63 0.26 -20.99
N PRO A 122 17.21 0.10 -19.74
CA PRO A 122 17.41 -1.13 -19.04
C PRO A 122 16.53 -2.25 -19.61
N SER A 123 17.14 -3.39 -19.81
CA SER A 123 16.48 -4.67 -20.03
C SER A 123 17.35 -5.74 -19.41
N SER A 124 16.75 -6.75 -18.84
CA SER A 124 17.51 -7.80 -18.16
C SER A 124 17.02 -9.18 -18.56
N LEU A 125 17.98 -10.05 -18.83
CA LEU A 125 17.70 -11.48 -18.86
C LEU A 125 17.70 -12.02 -17.42
N THR A 126 16.83 -12.97 -17.14
CA THR A 126 16.88 -13.74 -15.89
C THR A 126 18.09 -14.68 -15.89
N ASP A 127 18.65 -14.90 -14.71
CA ASP A 127 19.78 -15.83 -14.51
C ASP A 127 19.39 -16.90 -13.48
N LYS A 128 20.28 -17.31 -12.63
CA LYS A 128 20.09 -18.41 -11.68
C LYS A 128 19.00 -18.11 -10.65
N TRP A 129 18.19 -19.13 -10.38
CA TRP A 129 17.20 -19.13 -9.34
C TRP A 129 17.56 -20.05 -8.21
N MET A 130 17.25 -19.60 -6.99
CA MET A 130 17.34 -20.42 -5.79
C MET A 130 16.22 -20.04 -4.85
N ALA A 131 15.57 -21.04 -4.26
CA ALA A 131 14.63 -20.85 -3.16
C ALA A 131 15.11 -21.67 -1.96
N TYR A 132 15.17 -21.01 -0.79
CA TYR A 132 15.64 -21.59 0.46
C TYR A 132 14.94 -20.92 1.64
N GLY A 133 14.96 -21.55 2.81
CA GLY A 133 14.35 -21.03 4.03
C GLY A 133 15.35 -20.94 5.19
N ASP A 134 15.05 -20.06 6.13
CA ASP A 134 15.68 -19.98 7.45
C ASP A 134 14.66 -20.30 8.56
N GLU A 135 14.86 -19.81 9.78
CA GLU A 135 13.94 -20.08 10.89
C GLU A 135 12.59 -19.37 10.73
N SER A 136 12.57 -18.18 10.11
CA SER A 136 11.40 -17.27 10.10
C SER A 136 10.87 -16.96 8.70
N TYR A 137 11.68 -17.21 7.66
CA TYR A 137 11.38 -16.78 6.31
C TYR A 137 11.83 -17.79 5.26
N ASP A 138 11.08 -17.83 4.16
CA ASP A 138 11.55 -18.39 2.90
C ASP A 138 12.01 -17.27 1.96
N TYR A 139 12.98 -17.57 1.12
CA TYR A 139 13.59 -16.63 0.17
C TYR A 139 13.54 -17.21 -1.23
N VAL A 140 13.12 -16.38 -2.19
CA VAL A 140 13.31 -16.64 -3.61
C VAL A 140 14.33 -15.63 -4.12
N LYS A 141 15.46 -16.11 -4.61
CA LYS A 141 16.53 -15.31 -5.19
C LYS A 141 16.57 -15.54 -6.69
N LEU A 142 16.40 -14.48 -7.46
CA LEU A 142 16.51 -14.45 -8.92
C LEU A 142 17.68 -13.56 -9.31
N GLY A 143 18.68 -14.11 -9.99
CA GLY A 143 19.77 -13.35 -10.60
C GLY A 143 19.23 -12.52 -11.79
N MET A 144 19.68 -11.27 -11.85
CA MET A 144 19.38 -10.34 -12.94
C MET A 144 20.61 -9.46 -13.21
N PHE A 145 20.65 -8.78 -14.35
CA PHE A 145 21.75 -7.86 -14.66
C PHE A 145 21.44 -6.43 -14.22
N GLU A 146 20.16 -6.07 -14.14
CA GLU A 146 19.69 -4.75 -13.80
C GLU A 146 18.63 -4.81 -12.68
N ARG A 147 18.51 -3.73 -11.91
CA ARG A 147 17.45 -3.55 -10.94
C ARG A 147 16.21 -2.99 -11.62
N LEU A 148 15.29 -3.85 -11.96
CA LEU A 148 14.08 -3.52 -12.71
C LEU A 148 12.89 -3.26 -11.80
N PRO A 149 11.91 -2.44 -12.23
CA PRO A 149 10.66 -2.20 -11.51
C PRO A 149 9.83 -3.48 -11.43
N TYR A 150 9.12 -3.62 -10.32
CA TYR A 150 8.25 -4.75 -10.04
C TYR A 150 6.94 -4.32 -9.39
N GLN A 151 5.98 -5.22 -9.45
CA GLN A 151 4.72 -5.15 -8.71
C GLN A 151 4.45 -6.51 -8.09
N SER A 152 3.89 -6.52 -6.86
CA SER A 152 3.36 -7.76 -6.30
C SER A 152 1.88 -7.64 -5.98
N PHE A 153 1.18 -8.77 -6.05
CA PHE A 153 -0.19 -8.90 -5.61
C PHE A 153 -0.42 -10.30 -5.02
N GLN A 154 -1.44 -10.37 -4.19
CA GLN A 154 -1.80 -11.58 -3.47
C GLN A 154 -3.01 -12.21 -4.12
N LEU A 155 -3.05 -13.55 -4.17
CA LEU A 155 -4.22 -14.33 -4.50
C LEU A 155 -4.58 -15.18 -3.29
N VAL A 156 -5.89 -15.39 -3.09
CA VAL A 156 -6.44 -16.29 -2.09
C VAL A 156 -7.23 -17.38 -2.84
N ASN A 157 -7.19 -18.62 -2.34
CA ASN A 157 -7.88 -19.76 -2.96
C ASN A 157 -7.45 -20.08 -4.42
N PRO A 158 -6.26 -20.63 -4.67
CA PRO A 158 -5.22 -20.95 -3.70
C PRO A 158 -4.37 -19.74 -3.30
N SER A 159 -3.75 -19.81 -2.13
CA SER A 159 -2.89 -18.77 -1.60
C SER A 159 -1.61 -18.63 -2.41
N LYS A 160 -1.37 -17.47 -3.04
CA LYS A 160 -0.22 -17.21 -3.89
C LYS A 160 0.27 -15.78 -3.77
N ILE A 161 1.57 -15.60 -3.86
CA ILE A 161 2.20 -14.31 -4.13
C ILE A 161 2.58 -14.30 -5.60
N VAL A 162 2.16 -13.26 -6.32
CA VAL A 162 2.49 -13.06 -7.73
C VAL A 162 3.35 -11.81 -7.83
N VAL A 163 4.48 -11.90 -8.53
CA VAL A 163 5.40 -10.78 -8.75
C VAL A 163 5.60 -10.60 -10.24
N ASP A 164 5.24 -9.44 -10.75
CA ASP A 164 5.51 -9.01 -12.11
C ASP A 164 6.77 -8.16 -12.12
N VAL A 165 7.75 -8.54 -12.94
CA VAL A 165 9.01 -7.81 -13.14
C VAL A 165 8.99 -7.22 -14.55
N TYR A 166 9.07 -5.91 -14.63
CA TYR A 166 8.98 -5.17 -15.90
C TYR A 166 10.35 -4.91 -16.48
N GLY A 167 10.51 -5.11 -17.77
CA GLY A 167 11.81 -5.03 -18.49
C GLY A 167 12.60 -6.35 -18.46
N ALA A 168 12.05 -7.40 -17.85
CA ALA A 168 12.71 -8.71 -17.76
C ALA A 168 12.28 -9.67 -18.85
N THR A 169 13.25 -10.43 -19.35
CA THR A 169 13.03 -11.53 -20.31
C THR A 169 13.58 -12.83 -19.73
N ASN A 170 12.80 -13.89 -19.84
CA ASN A 170 13.19 -15.20 -19.36
C ASN A 170 14.41 -15.75 -20.12
N ASN A 171 15.43 -16.16 -19.37
CA ASN A 171 16.60 -16.87 -19.85
C ASN A 171 16.97 -18.05 -18.93
N THR A 172 16.06 -18.43 -18.03
CA THR A 172 16.28 -19.48 -17.04
C THR A 172 15.45 -20.72 -17.39
N ASN A 173 16.08 -21.90 -17.27
CA ASN A 173 15.46 -23.19 -17.55
C ASN A 173 15.16 -24.02 -16.28
N TRP A 174 15.61 -23.56 -15.10
CA TRP A 174 15.45 -24.31 -13.83
C TRP A 174 15.31 -23.38 -12.64
N ILE A 175 14.71 -23.91 -11.57
CA ILE A 175 14.64 -23.30 -10.24
C ILE A 175 15.16 -24.33 -9.25
N THR A 176 16.18 -24.00 -8.47
CA THR A 176 16.66 -24.84 -7.38
C THR A 176 15.80 -24.53 -6.14
N GLN A 177 15.05 -25.52 -5.67
CA GLN A 177 14.24 -25.43 -4.44
C GLN A 177 14.85 -26.30 -3.37
N MET A 178 15.21 -25.70 -2.23
CA MET A 178 15.84 -26.42 -1.11
C MET A 178 14.78 -27.00 -0.17
N GLU A 179 15.10 -28.09 0.51
CA GLU A 179 14.22 -28.71 1.52
C GLU A 179 13.97 -27.83 2.76
N THR A 180 14.74 -26.76 2.92
CA THR A 180 14.56 -25.79 4.01
C THR A 180 13.30 -24.94 3.88
N LEU A 181 12.57 -25.00 2.76
CA LEU A 181 11.35 -24.24 2.53
C LEU A 181 10.22 -24.69 3.47
N LYS A 182 9.68 -23.76 4.26
CA LYS A 182 8.59 -24.00 5.22
C LYS A 182 7.24 -23.46 4.73
N GLU A 183 7.21 -22.23 4.19
CA GLU A 183 6.00 -21.57 3.74
C GLU A 183 5.74 -21.75 2.24
N ILE A 184 6.79 -21.73 1.43
CA ILE A 184 6.66 -21.89 -0.02
C ILE A 184 6.40 -23.36 -0.35
N LYS A 185 5.30 -23.59 -1.09
CA LYS A 185 4.91 -24.91 -1.59
C LYS A 185 5.50 -25.19 -2.96
N ASN A 186 5.47 -24.20 -3.85
CA ASN A 186 5.98 -24.30 -5.21
C ASN A 186 6.26 -22.93 -5.79
N ILE A 187 7.15 -22.86 -6.79
CA ILE A 187 7.48 -21.64 -7.54
C ILE A 187 7.49 -21.99 -9.01
N TYR A 188 6.85 -21.15 -9.80
CA TYR A 188 6.90 -21.23 -11.25
C TYR A 188 6.91 -19.83 -11.85
N TYR A 189 7.21 -19.73 -13.14
CA TYR A 189 7.32 -18.45 -13.84
C TYR A 189 6.70 -18.55 -15.23
N GLU A 190 6.42 -17.37 -15.78
CA GLU A 190 5.84 -17.23 -17.11
C GLU A 190 6.29 -15.89 -17.73
N GLN A 191 6.70 -15.92 -19.01
CA GLN A 191 6.81 -14.70 -19.80
C GLN A 191 5.40 -14.32 -20.28
N LYS A 192 4.78 -13.34 -19.64
CA LYS A 192 3.39 -12.93 -19.93
C LYS A 192 3.26 -12.18 -21.25
N GLU A 193 4.21 -11.31 -21.52
CA GLU A 193 4.36 -10.50 -22.72
C GLU A 193 5.82 -10.02 -22.84
N ASP A 194 6.20 -9.40 -23.93
CA ASP A 194 7.52 -8.77 -24.04
C ASP A 194 7.77 -7.86 -22.82
N GLU A 195 8.95 -7.99 -22.23
CA GLU A 195 9.36 -7.20 -21.06
C GLU A 195 8.46 -7.37 -19.80
N LEU A 196 7.61 -8.41 -19.73
CA LEU A 196 6.83 -8.73 -18.52
C LEU A 196 7.07 -10.18 -18.10
N PHE A 197 7.90 -10.35 -17.11
CA PHE A 197 8.22 -11.63 -16.51
C PHE A 197 7.47 -11.82 -15.20
N ARG A 198 6.66 -12.87 -15.09
CA ARG A 198 5.85 -13.17 -13.92
C ARG A 198 6.41 -14.33 -13.14
N ILE A 199 6.54 -14.13 -11.82
CA ILE A 199 6.87 -15.13 -10.83
C ILE A 199 5.61 -15.43 -10.03
N THR A 200 5.30 -16.71 -9.85
CA THR A 200 4.19 -17.15 -8.98
C THR A 200 4.73 -18.07 -7.90
N ILE A 201 4.46 -17.72 -6.65
CA ILE A 201 4.85 -18.45 -5.46
C ILE A 201 3.57 -18.98 -4.80
N GLU A 202 3.41 -20.29 -4.77
CA GLU A 202 2.32 -20.96 -4.05
C GLU A 202 2.71 -21.11 -2.58
N LEU A 203 1.81 -20.74 -1.68
CA LEU A 203 2.01 -20.86 -0.24
C LEU A 203 1.39 -22.17 0.29
N LYS A 204 1.96 -22.69 1.38
CA LYS A 204 1.43 -23.86 2.09
C LYS A 204 0.21 -23.50 2.92
N HIS A 205 0.25 -22.32 3.58
CA HIS A 205 -0.86 -21.85 4.40
C HIS A 205 -1.81 -20.95 3.58
N ALA A 206 -3.08 -20.96 3.95
CA ALA A 206 -4.11 -20.15 3.30
C ALA A 206 -3.93 -18.66 3.61
N GLN A 207 -3.48 -18.32 4.82
CA GLN A 207 -3.27 -16.96 5.27
C GLN A 207 -1.91 -16.43 4.81
N HIS A 208 -1.91 -15.24 4.21
CA HIS A 208 -0.68 -14.50 3.93
C HIS A 208 -0.17 -13.80 5.21
N TRP A 209 1.07 -14.10 5.62
CA TRP A 209 1.72 -13.46 6.77
C TRP A 209 2.65 -12.33 6.38
N GLY A 210 2.74 -12.03 5.11
CA GLY A 210 3.51 -10.94 4.54
C GLY A 210 4.69 -11.40 3.71
N HIS A 211 5.19 -10.47 2.89
CA HIS A 211 6.38 -10.67 2.08
C HIS A 211 7.08 -9.33 1.84
N GLN A 212 8.34 -9.40 1.45
CA GLN A 212 9.14 -8.24 1.10
C GLN A 212 9.85 -8.50 -0.21
N ILE A 213 9.95 -7.48 -1.06
CA ILE A 213 10.71 -7.53 -2.32
C ILE A 213 11.78 -6.46 -2.28
N TYR A 214 13.00 -6.86 -2.54
CA TYR A 214 14.17 -5.97 -2.53
C TYR A 214 15.28 -6.53 -3.42
N TYR A 215 16.31 -5.73 -3.66
CA TYR A 215 17.49 -6.16 -4.40
C TYR A 215 18.72 -6.30 -3.49
N THR A 216 19.46 -7.41 -3.67
CA THR A 216 20.81 -7.59 -3.12
C THR A 216 21.79 -7.67 -4.28
N GLY A 217 22.62 -6.62 -4.44
CA GLY A 217 23.30 -6.43 -5.72
C GLY A 217 22.25 -6.27 -6.83
N ASN A 218 22.37 -7.07 -7.88
CA ASN A 218 21.36 -7.14 -8.95
C ASN A 218 20.41 -8.36 -8.82
N SER A 219 20.50 -9.13 -7.75
CA SER A 219 19.55 -10.22 -7.53
C SER A 219 18.26 -9.71 -6.91
N LEU A 220 17.14 -9.99 -7.56
CA LEU A 220 15.80 -9.78 -6.98
C LEU A 220 15.58 -10.81 -5.86
N MET A 221 15.25 -10.32 -4.68
CA MET A 221 14.93 -11.12 -3.51
C MET A 221 13.45 -10.99 -3.19
N ILE A 222 12.75 -12.12 -3.05
CA ILE A 222 11.39 -12.17 -2.51
C ILE A 222 11.48 -12.96 -1.21
N LYS A 223 11.25 -12.26 -0.09
CA LYS A 223 11.31 -12.80 1.26
C LYS A 223 9.88 -13.02 1.75
N VAL A 224 9.52 -14.26 2.06
CA VAL A 224 8.16 -14.66 2.46
C VAL A 224 8.17 -15.02 3.93
N LYS A 225 7.32 -14.36 4.73
CA LYS A 225 7.23 -14.61 6.18
C LYS A 225 6.47 -15.91 6.42
N HIS A 226 7.01 -16.77 7.30
CA HIS A 226 6.32 -17.98 7.72
C HIS A 226 5.09 -17.65 8.55
N GLN A 227 4.06 -18.52 8.47
CA GLN A 227 3.01 -18.51 9.47
C GLN A 227 3.63 -18.81 10.84
N PRO A 228 3.31 -18.06 11.91
CA PRO A 228 3.77 -18.39 13.27
C PRO A 228 3.36 -19.79 13.69
N ASP A 229 4.28 -20.57 14.23
CA ASP A 229 4.00 -21.96 14.70
C ASP A 229 2.92 -21.99 15.79
N ASN A 230 2.84 -20.93 16.57
CA ASN A 230 1.85 -20.78 17.63
C ASN A 230 1.01 -19.52 17.42
N LEU A 231 -0.23 -19.72 17.00
CA LEU A 231 -1.22 -18.67 16.72
C LEU A 231 -1.94 -18.22 17.99
N SER A 232 -1.17 -17.78 19.01
CA SER A 232 -1.72 -17.15 20.22
C SER A 232 -1.09 -15.78 20.42
N LEU A 233 -1.83 -14.85 21.03
CA LEU A 233 -1.38 -13.48 21.29
C LEU A 233 -0.01 -13.43 22.00
N LYS A 234 0.23 -14.34 22.92
CA LYS A 234 1.47 -14.42 23.72
C LYS A 234 2.75 -14.52 22.89
N ASN A 235 2.67 -15.04 21.66
CA ASN A 235 3.85 -15.24 20.82
C ASN A 235 4.01 -14.18 19.73
N LEU A 236 3.11 -13.21 19.69
CA LEU A 236 3.06 -12.23 18.59
C LEU A 236 3.56 -10.86 19.04
N THR A 237 4.24 -10.19 18.12
CA THR A 237 4.52 -8.75 18.19
C THR A 237 3.46 -8.02 17.40
N ILE A 238 2.65 -7.20 18.07
CA ILE A 238 1.54 -6.48 17.46
C ILE A 238 1.85 -4.97 17.46
N ALA A 239 1.87 -4.38 16.29
CA ALA A 239 1.91 -2.93 16.17
C ALA A 239 0.53 -2.34 16.40
N VAL A 240 0.44 -1.38 17.32
CA VAL A 240 -0.75 -0.58 17.56
C VAL A 240 -0.44 0.86 17.19
N ASP A 241 -1.13 1.37 16.19
CA ASP A 241 -0.93 2.73 15.72
C ASP A 241 -2.09 3.62 16.17
N ALA A 242 -1.77 4.65 16.95
CA ALA A 242 -2.71 5.69 17.33
C ALA A 242 -2.73 6.77 16.24
N GLY A 243 -3.82 6.86 15.49
CA GLY A 243 -3.97 7.81 14.39
C GLY A 243 -3.70 9.25 14.81
N HIS A 244 -3.17 10.08 13.89
CA HIS A 244 -2.90 11.50 14.10
C HIS A 244 -1.87 11.78 15.23
N GLY A 245 -1.90 12.99 15.81
CA GLY A 245 -1.01 13.43 16.90
C GLY A 245 -0.34 14.77 16.65
N GLY A 246 0.05 15.46 17.70
CA GLY A 246 0.70 16.78 17.65
C GLY A 246 -0.13 17.82 16.90
N THR A 247 0.42 18.34 15.84
CA THR A 247 -0.25 19.34 14.98
C THR A 247 -1.36 18.75 14.10
N ASN A 248 -1.37 17.44 13.88
CA ASN A 248 -2.43 16.76 13.13
C ASN A 248 -3.53 16.33 14.09
N MET A 249 -4.60 17.08 14.16
CA MET A 249 -5.72 16.83 15.06
C MET A 249 -6.64 15.67 14.63
N GLY A 250 -6.63 15.30 13.35
CA GLY A 250 -7.64 14.43 12.76
C GLY A 250 -9.01 15.12 12.68
N ALA A 251 -10.08 14.35 12.74
CA ALA A 251 -11.43 14.87 12.86
C ALA A 251 -11.63 15.61 14.21
N VAL A 252 -12.58 16.54 14.22
CA VAL A 252 -12.98 17.24 15.43
C VAL A 252 -14.48 16.99 15.66
N GLY A 253 -14.82 16.51 16.81
CA GLY A 253 -16.18 16.23 17.20
C GLY A 253 -16.99 17.49 17.55
N PRO A 254 -18.31 17.38 17.63
CA PRO A 254 -19.20 18.49 18.00
C PRO A 254 -18.86 19.18 19.32
N THR A 255 -18.31 18.45 20.30
CA THR A 255 -17.89 19.04 21.60
C THR A 255 -16.53 19.72 21.54
N GLY A 256 -15.81 19.64 20.40
CA GLY A 256 -14.47 20.18 20.20
C GLY A 256 -13.34 19.19 20.54
N VAL A 257 -13.65 17.95 20.94
CA VAL A 257 -12.62 16.92 21.16
C VAL A 257 -11.99 16.53 19.84
N SER A 258 -10.66 16.33 19.83
CA SER A 258 -9.93 15.94 18.64
C SER A 258 -9.79 14.41 18.53
N GLU A 259 -9.79 13.91 17.30
CA GLU A 259 -9.56 12.49 17.01
C GLU A 259 -8.24 12.00 17.63
N LYS A 260 -7.16 12.78 17.53
CA LYS A 260 -5.84 12.42 18.07
C LYS A 260 -5.84 12.08 19.56
N GLU A 261 -6.69 12.74 20.35
CA GLU A 261 -6.82 12.49 21.80
C GLU A 261 -7.49 11.14 22.05
N LEU A 262 -8.57 10.88 21.34
CA LEU A 262 -9.34 9.65 21.48
C LEU A 262 -8.62 8.43 20.91
N THR A 263 -7.95 8.59 19.75
CA THR A 263 -7.15 7.49 19.18
C THR A 263 -6.00 7.10 20.09
N LEU A 264 -5.35 8.08 20.75
CA LEU A 264 -4.32 7.77 21.75
C LEU A 264 -4.91 7.03 22.95
N ALA A 265 -6.02 7.53 23.50
CA ALA A 265 -6.66 6.92 24.67
C ALA A 265 -7.09 5.46 24.40
N VAL A 266 -7.71 5.19 23.25
CA VAL A 266 -8.12 3.83 22.85
C VAL A 266 -6.92 2.95 22.56
N SER A 267 -5.91 3.46 21.86
CA SER A 267 -4.71 2.69 21.51
C SER A 267 -3.88 2.30 22.73
N LEU A 268 -3.76 3.17 23.74
CA LEU A 268 -3.10 2.82 25.01
C LEU A 268 -3.88 1.75 25.81
N ARG A 269 -5.22 1.76 25.75
CA ARG A 269 -6.03 0.66 26.31
C ARG A 269 -5.84 -0.63 25.54
N LEU A 270 -5.76 -0.55 24.20
CA LEU A 270 -5.51 -1.71 23.34
C LEU A 270 -4.14 -2.30 23.63
N GLN A 271 -3.09 -1.48 23.71
CA GLN A 271 -1.75 -1.90 24.15
C GLN A 271 -1.83 -2.68 25.47
N LYS A 272 -2.39 -2.06 26.52
CA LYS A 272 -2.49 -2.68 27.85
C LYS A 272 -3.25 -4.00 27.83
N THR A 273 -4.33 -4.08 27.04
CA THR A 273 -5.14 -5.31 26.95
C THR A 273 -4.37 -6.43 26.23
N LEU A 274 -3.68 -6.11 25.12
CA LEU A 274 -2.85 -7.08 24.39
C LEU A 274 -1.66 -7.55 25.23
N GLU A 275 -1.00 -6.67 25.97
CA GLU A 275 0.11 -7.00 26.87
C GLU A 275 -0.35 -7.89 28.04
N ALA A 276 -1.55 -7.65 28.59
CA ALA A 276 -2.15 -8.52 29.60
C ALA A 276 -2.45 -9.94 29.08
N GLU A 277 -2.68 -10.10 27.78
CA GLU A 277 -2.81 -11.38 27.07
C GLU A 277 -1.44 -11.97 26.65
N GLY A 278 -0.34 -11.29 26.98
CA GLY A 278 1.03 -11.73 26.77
C GLY A 278 1.63 -11.37 25.39
N ALA A 279 0.97 -10.55 24.58
CA ALA A 279 1.54 -10.04 23.35
C ALA A 279 2.65 -9.01 23.63
N ARG A 280 3.63 -8.93 22.75
CA ARG A 280 4.54 -7.79 22.69
C ARG A 280 3.90 -6.70 21.84
N VAL A 281 3.75 -5.50 22.42
CA VAL A 281 3.18 -4.37 21.67
C VAL A 281 4.24 -3.34 21.32
N ILE A 282 4.16 -2.78 20.11
CA ILE A 282 4.99 -1.66 19.66
C ILE A 282 4.08 -0.55 19.14
N MET A 283 4.42 0.69 19.48
CA MET A 283 3.68 1.89 19.08
C MET A 283 4.63 2.98 18.60
N THR A 284 4.18 3.83 17.68
CA THR A 284 4.94 5.05 17.31
C THR A 284 4.80 6.13 18.36
N ARG A 285 3.63 6.23 19.01
CA ARG A 285 3.40 7.21 20.07
C ARG A 285 2.61 6.61 21.23
N GLU A 286 3.06 6.92 22.44
CA GLU A 286 2.39 6.63 23.72
C GLU A 286 2.03 7.90 24.49
N LYS A 287 2.27 9.05 23.87
CA LYS A 287 1.95 10.38 24.40
C LYS A 287 1.57 11.31 23.25
N GLU A 288 1.17 12.52 23.58
CA GLU A 288 0.89 13.55 22.59
C GLU A 288 2.18 13.93 21.86
N GLN A 289 2.28 13.49 20.61
CA GLN A 289 3.44 13.67 19.75
C GLN A 289 3.03 13.53 18.27
N PHE A 290 3.64 14.29 17.39
CA PHE A 290 3.48 14.18 15.95
C PHE A 290 4.47 13.16 15.37
N PHE A 291 3.93 12.29 14.53
CA PHE A 291 4.68 11.49 13.57
C PHE A 291 3.97 11.58 12.22
N ASP A 292 4.71 11.85 11.16
CA ASP A 292 4.12 11.79 9.84
C ASP A 292 3.92 10.32 9.40
N ASN A 293 3.11 10.12 8.37
CA ASN A 293 2.80 8.77 7.92
C ASN A 293 4.01 8.03 7.32
N LYS A 294 5.00 8.76 6.78
CA LYS A 294 6.24 8.16 6.25
C LYS A 294 7.09 7.62 7.39
N GLU A 295 7.23 8.40 8.47
CA GLU A 295 7.94 7.98 9.68
C GLU A 295 7.27 6.76 10.31
N ARG A 296 5.92 6.74 10.43
CA ARG A 296 5.16 5.60 10.96
C ARG A 296 5.39 4.32 10.15
N ILE A 297 5.26 4.40 8.83
CA ILE A 297 5.49 3.26 7.94
C ILE A 297 6.91 2.72 8.09
N LEU A 298 7.92 3.59 8.07
CA LEU A 298 9.31 3.16 8.20
C LEU A 298 9.58 2.51 9.55
N PHE A 299 9.05 3.08 10.64
CA PHE A 299 9.17 2.50 11.99
C PHE A 299 8.58 1.08 12.04
N TYR A 300 7.36 0.88 11.51
CA TYR A 300 6.74 -0.45 11.53
C TYR A 300 7.38 -1.42 10.56
N ARG A 301 7.84 -0.98 9.39
CA ARG A 301 8.60 -1.83 8.47
C ARG A 301 9.94 -2.28 9.05
N ASP A 302 10.62 -1.42 9.82
CA ASP A 302 11.88 -1.77 10.50
C ASP A 302 11.65 -2.69 11.71
N SER A 303 10.54 -2.52 12.39
CA SER A 303 10.17 -3.35 13.54
C SER A 303 9.61 -4.73 13.18
N VAL A 304 9.14 -4.90 11.93
CA VAL A 304 8.60 -6.14 11.36
C VAL A 304 7.61 -6.86 12.29
N PRO A 305 6.49 -6.22 12.68
CA PRO A 305 5.51 -6.84 13.56
C PRO A 305 4.85 -8.07 12.90
N ASP A 306 4.15 -8.87 13.68
CA ASP A 306 3.32 -9.94 13.15
C ASP A 306 1.98 -9.43 12.62
N LEU A 307 1.43 -8.42 13.27
CA LEU A 307 0.19 -7.75 12.88
C LEU A 307 0.33 -6.23 13.13
N LEU A 308 -0.41 -5.42 12.34
CA LEU A 308 -0.57 -3.99 12.61
C LEU A 308 -2.07 -3.65 12.68
N ILE A 309 -2.46 -2.95 13.75
CA ILE A 309 -3.80 -2.36 13.95
C ILE A 309 -3.64 -0.85 14.07
N SER A 310 -4.13 -0.10 13.11
CA SER A 310 -4.19 1.36 13.17
C SER A 310 -5.60 1.80 13.57
N PHE A 311 -5.74 2.55 14.66
CA PHE A 311 -7.03 2.99 15.19
C PHE A 311 -7.28 4.45 14.87
N HIS A 312 -8.46 4.73 14.31
CA HIS A 312 -8.95 6.01 13.87
C HIS A 312 -10.43 6.22 14.20
N LEU A 313 -10.92 7.43 13.99
CA LEU A 313 -12.32 7.82 14.09
C LEU A 313 -12.72 8.60 12.84
N ASN A 314 -13.73 8.12 12.16
CA ASN A 314 -14.19 8.66 10.89
C ASN A 314 -14.89 10.03 11.04
N SER A 315 -15.11 10.69 9.92
CA SER A 315 -15.86 11.96 9.85
C SER A 315 -16.69 12.03 8.58
N SER A 316 -17.86 12.65 8.65
CA SER A 316 -18.76 12.84 7.52
C SER A 316 -19.34 14.27 7.50
N GLU A 317 -19.61 14.78 6.31
CA GLU A 317 -20.37 16.02 6.11
C GLU A 317 -21.87 15.86 6.48
N ASP A 318 -22.38 14.63 6.53
CA ASP A 318 -23.71 14.29 7.05
C ASP A 318 -23.59 13.60 8.42
N PRO A 319 -23.40 14.37 9.51
CA PRO A 319 -23.08 13.82 10.82
C PRO A 319 -24.28 13.13 11.50
N ILE A 320 -25.48 13.31 10.98
CA ILE A 320 -26.71 12.72 11.58
C ILE A 320 -27.04 11.36 10.97
N ARG A 321 -26.85 11.21 9.66
CA ARG A 321 -27.25 9.99 8.95
C ARG A 321 -26.14 8.96 8.83
N VAL A 322 -24.88 9.42 8.82
CA VAL A 322 -23.70 8.57 8.66
C VAL A 322 -23.12 8.25 10.03
N GLY A 323 -22.82 6.98 10.25
CA GLY A 323 -22.26 6.49 11.50
C GLY A 323 -21.84 5.04 11.42
N GLY A 324 -21.23 4.54 12.50
CA GLY A 324 -20.86 3.15 12.68
C GLY A 324 -19.39 2.83 12.39
N PRO A 325 -18.96 1.63 12.80
CA PRO A 325 -17.59 1.20 12.59
C PRO A 325 -17.33 0.84 11.12
N SER A 326 -16.10 1.06 10.70
CA SER A 326 -15.57 0.52 9.46
C SER A 326 -14.16 0.00 9.65
N THR A 327 -13.76 -0.92 8.77
CA THR A 327 -12.39 -1.40 8.74
C THR A 327 -11.87 -1.41 7.30
N TYR A 328 -10.57 -1.21 7.16
CA TYR A 328 -9.93 -1.04 5.87
C TYR A 328 -8.75 -1.98 5.72
N TYR A 329 -8.64 -2.57 4.54
CA TYR A 329 -7.48 -3.33 4.11
C TYR A 329 -7.11 -2.94 2.67
N ARG A 330 -5.86 -3.15 2.30
CA ARG A 330 -5.43 -2.92 0.92
C ARG A 330 -5.28 -4.22 0.13
N TYR A 331 -4.60 -5.18 0.71
CA TYR A 331 -4.26 -6.44 0.05
C TYR A 331 -5.23 -7.54 0.48
N VAL A 332 -5.74 -8.30 -0.50
CA VAL A 332 -6.77 -9.33 -0.25
C VAL A 332 -6.32 -10.43 0.72
N GLY A 333 -5.01 -10.73 0.78
CA GLY A 333 -4.47 -11.69 1.74
C GLY A 333 -4.50 -11.20 3.20
N PHE A 334 -4.80 -9.92 3.44
CA PHE A 334 -4.95 -9.34 4.78
C PHE A 334 -6.40 -9.07 5.14
N ARG A 335 -7.33 -9.29 4.20
CA ARG A 335 -8.77 -9.07 4.40
C ARG A 335 -9.31 -9.79 5.64
N ASN A 336 -8.89 -11.03 5.87
CA ASN A 336 -9.40 -11.84 6.96
C ASN A 336 -9.21 -11.21 8.35
N LEU A 337 -8.05 -10.56 8.60
CA LEU A 337 -7.81 -9.78 9.82
C LEU A 337 -8.79 -8.63 9.94
N SER A 338 -8.91 -7.81 8.90
CA SER A 338 -9.80 -6.66 8.85
C SER A 338 -11.27 -7.06 9.03
N GLU A 339 -11.72 -8.11 8.35
CA GLU A 339 -13.10 -8.62 8.43
C GLU A 339 -13.43 -9.22 9.81
N SER A 340 -12.50 -9.95 10.42
CA SER A 340 -12.68 -10.53 11.76
C SER A 340 -12.86 -9.43 12.82
N ILE A 341 -12.05 -8.37 12.75
CA ILE A 341 -12.21 -7.21 13.63
C ILE A 341 -13.55 -6.53 13.36
N TYR A 342 -13.89 -6.30 12.09
CA TYR A 342 -15.15 -5.65 11.71
C TYR A 342 -16.38 -6.37 12.27
N LYS A 343 -16.46 -7.68 12.12
CA LYS A 343 -17.57 -8.49 12.64
C LYS A 343 -17.75 -8.32 14.16
N ARG A 344 -16.66 -8.24 14.91
CA ARG A 344 -16.70 -7.98 16.34
C ARG A 344 -17.08 -6.55 16.69
N MET A 345 -16.65 -5.57 15.88
CA MET A 345 -17.03 -4.17 16.09
C MET A 345 -18.55 -3.95 15.93
N LEU A 346 -19.22 -4.69 15.04
CA LEU A 346 -20.67 -4.62 14.88
C LEU A 346 -21.44 -5.02 16.18
N GLU A 347 -20.84 -5.82 17.06
CA GLU A 347 -21.43 -6.19 18.35
C GLU A 347 -21.50 -5.04 19.35
N LEU A 348 -20.93 -3.86 19.04
CA LEU A 348 -21.07 -2.63 19.83
C LEU A 348 -22.47 -1.99 19.71
N GLY A 349 -23.32 -2.51 18.83
CA GLY A 349 -24.66 -1.99 18.59
C GLY A 349 -24.69 -0.65 17.86
N LEU A 350 -23.64 -0.36 17.10
CA LEU A 350 -23.58 0.77 16.19
C LEU A 350 -24.14 0.37 14.81
N LYS A 351 -24.50 1.39 14.02
CA LYS A 351 -24.93 1.19 12.64
C LYS A 351 -23.79 0.61 11.81
N GLU A 352 -24.09 -0.27 10.89
CA GLU A 352 -23.10 -0.82 9.98
C GLU A 352 -22.62 0.22 8.96
N TYR A 353 -21.30 0.41 8.79
CA TYR A 353 -20.73 1.21 7.71
C TYR A 353 -20.01 0.35 6.66
N GLY A 354 -19.06 -0.50 7.03
CA GLY A 354 -18.48 -1.44 6.08
C GLY A 354 -17.05 -1.94 6.36
N ASN A 355 -16.68 -3.02 5.68
CA ASN A 355 -15.30 -3.48 5.51
C ASN A 355 -14.84 -3.16 4.10
N THR A 356 -13.90 -2.21 3.94
CA THR A 356 -13.52 -1.63 2.64
C THR A 356 -12.17 -2.16 2.19
N GLY A 357 -12.13 -2.75 0.99
CA GLY A 357 -10.92 -3.30 0.39
C GLY A 357 -10.26 -2.39 -0.63
N SER A 358 -9.00 -2.69 -0.93
CA SER A 358 -8.17 -1.97 -1.91
C SER A 358 -8.01 -0.48 -1.61
N PHE A 359 -8.14 -0.09 -0.34
CA PHE A 359 -8.13 1.32 0.05
C PHE A 359 -6.70 1.86 0.15
N ASN A 360 -6.50 3.11 -0.30
CA ASN A 360 -5.17 3.70 -0.45
C ASN A 360 -4.63 4.39 0.81
N PHE A 361 -5.07 3.99 2.01
CA PHE A 361 -4.46 4.48 3.23
C PHE A 361 -2.99 4.06 3.34
N MET A 362 -2.14 4.98 3.80
CA MET A 362 -0.71 4.75 3.84
C MET A 362 -0.33 3.57 4.75
N LEU A 363 -0.96 3.43 5.92
CA LEU A 363 -0.68 2.33 6.85
C LEU A 363 -1.25 0.96 6.44
N ASN A 364 -2.11 0.91 5.41
CA ASN A 364 -2.49 -0.33 4.74
C ASN A 364 -1.57 -0.72 3.57
N SER A 365 -0.59 0.12 3.23
CA SER A 365 0.30 -0.09 2.08
C SER A 365 1.47 -1.06 2.31
N PRO A 366 1.99 -1.29 3.53
CA PRO A 366 2.98 -2.34 3.77
C PRO A 366 2.46 -3.73 3.40
N ILE A 367 3.32 -4.53 2.75
CA ILE A 367 3.06 -5.93 2.38
C ILE A 367 3.81 -6.91 3.29
N GLU A 368 4.62 -6.40 4.21
CA GLU A 368 5.52 -7.15 5.05
C GLU A 368 4.82 -7.88 6.20
N TYR A 369 3.60 -7.46 6.54
CA TYR A 369 2.79 -8.02 7.62
C TYR A 369 1.29 -7.72 7.41
N PRO A 370 0.37 -8.60 7.89
CA PRO A 370 -1.06 -8.33 7.89
C PRO A 370 -1.37 -7.05 8.66
N ASN A 371 -2.19 -6.19 8.06
CA ASN A 371 -2.56 -4.92 8.66
C ASN A 371 -4.05 -4.61 8.44
N ALA A 372 -4.64 -3.92 9.40
CA ALA A 372 -6.00 -3.41 9.34
C ALA A 372 -6.06 -2.00 9.94
N LEU A 373 -6.76 -1.09 9.27
CA LEU A 373 -7.11 0.19 9.84
C LEU A 373 -8.56 0.10 10.32
N VAL A 374 -8.80 0.53 11.54
CA VAL A 374 -10.09 0.48 12.24
C VAL A 374 -10.57 1.91 12.48
N GLU A 375 -11.64 2.29 11.82
CA GLU A 375 -12.42 3.49 12.11
C GLU A 375 -13.50 3.08 13.11
N GLY A 376 -13.30 3.40 14.38
CA GLY A 376 -14.13 2.90 15.46
C GLY A 376 -15.60 3.32 15.37
N LEU A 377 -15.82 4.54 14.92
CA LEU A 377 -17.13 5.19 14.72
C LEU A 377 -16.90 6.54 14.01
N PHE A 378 -17.96 7.32 13.79
CA PHE A 378 -17.88 8.67 13.23
C PHE A 378 -17.83 9.72 14.34
N LEU A 379 -16.67 10.35 14.54
CA LEU A 379 -16.50 11.39 15.55
C LEU A 379 -17.36 12.63 15.28
N SER A 380 -17.69 12.91 14.02
CA SER A 380 -18.61 13.97 13.62
C SER A 380 -20.06 13.72 14.03
N ASN A 381 -20.43 12.45 14.33
CA ASN A 381 -21.80 12.11 14.78
C ASN A 381 -21.94 12.36 16.29
N PRO A 382 -22.85 13.27 16.73
CA PRO A 382 -22.96 13.63 18.15
C PRO A 382 -23.27 12.45 19.10
N GLU A 383 -24.11 11.50 18.65
CA GLU A 383 -24.43 10.33 19.48
C GLU A 383 -23.25 9.37 19.61
N GLU A 384 -22.47 9.23 18.56
CA GLU A 384 -21.28 8.36 18.55
C GLU A 384 -20.11 9.03 19.29
N GLU A 385 -19.94 10.35 19.17
CA GLU A 385 -19.00 11.12 19.98
C GLU A 385 -19.25 10.90 21.46
N MET A 386 -20.50 11.04 21.93
CA MET A 386 -20.85 10.83 23.33
C MET A 386 -20.53 9.41 23.80
N LYS A 387 -20.62 8.40 22.93
CA LYS A 387 -20.22 7.03 23.27
C LYS A 387 -18.72 6.91 23.44
N ILE A 388 -17.91 7.42 22.47
CA ILE A 388 -16.46 7.25 22.52
C ILE A 388 -15.80 8.11 23.60
N LEU A 389 -16.46 9.14 24.09
CA LEU A 389 -16.01 9.91 25.25
C LEU A 389 -16.12 9.11 26.55
N ASP A 390 -17.00 8.08 26.62
CA ASP A 390 -17.11 7.20 27.78
C ASP A 390 -15.94 6.19 27.83
N PRO A 391 -15.11 6.21 28.90
CA PRO A 391 -14.03 5.25 29.08
C PRO A 391 -14.47 3.78 29.07
N LEU A 392 -15.71 3.48 29.48
CA LEU A 392 -16.25 2.12 29.44
C LEU A 392 -16.55 1.68 28.00
N PHE A 393 -17.03 2.59 27.16
CA PHE A 393 -17.24 2.29 25.75
C PHE A 393 -15.90 2.14 25.01
N GLN A 394 -14.89 2.95 25.32
CA GLN A 394 -13.53 2.77 24.80
C GLN A 394 -13.01 1.36 25.13
N GLN A 395 -13.19 0.89 26.37
CA GLN A 395 -12.75 -0.45 26.75
C GLN A 395 -13.55 -1.53 25.99
N LYS A 396 -14.87 -1.39 25.86
CA LYS A 396 -15.68 -2.31 25.03
C LYS A 396 -15.19 -2.37 23.59
N THR A 397 -14.82 -1.23 23.00
CA THR A 397 -14.25 -1.15 21.66
C THR A 397 -12.95 -1.95 21.57
N VAL A 398 -12.06 -1.76 22.54
CA VAL A 398 -10.79 -2.51 22.63
C VAL A 398 -11.04 -4.02 22.76
N ASP A 399 -11.96 -4.44 23.63
CA ASP A 399 -12.31 -5.85 23.81
C ASP A 399 -12.81 -6.49 22.52
N LYS A 400 -13.56 -5.74 21.69
CA LYS A 400 -14.02 -6.21 20.39
C LYS A 400 -12.88 -6.33 19.37
N ILE A 401 -11.95 -5.38 19.34
CA ILE A 401 -10.75 -5.46 18.48
C ILE A 401 -9.93 -6.70 18.87
N VAL A 402 -9.66 -6.91 20.16
CA VAL A 402 -8.90 -8.07 20.64
C VAL A 402 -9.63 -9.39 20.32
N ALA A 403 -10.95 -9.44 20.49
CA ALA A 403 -11.75 -10.60 20.10
C ALA A 403 -11.64 -10.88 18.60
N GLY A 404 -11.68 -9.85 17.75
CA GLY A 404 -11.50 -9.98 16.30
C GLY A 404 -10.11 -10.49 15.91
N ILE A 405 -9.05 -10.03 16.59
CA ILE A 405 -7.70 -10.58 16.40
C ILE A 405 -7.64 -12.06 16.77
N LYS A 406 -8.26 -12.46 17.90
CA LYS A 406 -8.33 -13.87 18.30
C LYS A 406 -9.11 -14.74 17.29
N ASP A 407 -10.21 -14.23 16.75
CA ASP A 407 -10.97 -14.91 15.70
C ASP A 407 -10.12 -15.10 14.44
N PHE A 408 -9.39 -14.06 14.02
CA PHE A 408 -8.44 -14.15 12.91
C PHE A 408 -7.40 -15.24 13.16
N LEU A 409 -6.73 -15.24 14.32
CA LEU A 409 -5.72 -16.24 14.66
C LEU A 409 -6.30 -17.67 14.69
N ASN A 410 -7.52 -17.83 15.18
CA ASN A 410 -8.20 -19.12 15.18
C ASN A 410 -8.53 -19.61 13.76
N SER A 411 -8.85 -18.70 12.84
CA SER A 411 -9.14 -19.05 11.43
C SER A 411 -7.89 -19.42 10.64
N CYS A 412 -6.69 -19.14 11.15
CA CYS A 412 -5.42 -19.52 10.54
C CYS A 412 -4.91 -20.92 10.95
N LYS A 413 -5.58 -21.57 11.93
CA LYS A 413 -5.27 -22.94 12.38
C LYS A 413 -5.85 -23.94 11.38
#